data_7500d0f1f820c540ebb9c20fc9eb276e
#
_entry.id   7500d0f1f820c540ebb9c20fc9eb276e
#
_cell.length_a   1.000
_cell.length_b   1.000
_cell.length_c   1.000
_cell.angle_alpha   90.00
_cell.angle_beta   90.00
_cell.angle_gamma   90.00
#
_symmetry.space_group_name_H-M   'P 1'
#
loop_
_entity.id
_entity.type
_entity.pdbx_description
1 polymer ?
#
loop_
_entity_poly.entity_id
_entity_poly.type
_entity_poly.pdbx_seq_one_letter_code
_entity_poly.pdbx_strand_id
1 'polypeptide(L)'
;MNAKIKYRAALVGCSRMGAFIDNESSDPALSPYSHAAGYTKCERTDLVACSDIRTDVMKIAGDTYNIQEKNQYIDYKKMILEIKPDIVSVATQPEQRAEAVIFAANNGAKAIYAEKAMSASQDECYEMADACIKNNVAFNLGTNRRYDSGFNSMANFIKKGNLGKLKTLVAYCTGSLFNMGSHNFDLLLKLNNESKVTSVTADLTEFIWDSKSKELKADPTGQGVIEFENEVKAYAFNISKATKWDAICENGVVSAIDNGGHFIVRAKNKKYLLDFEKTSSTLNLIYDLVASIDNSKSYLGGIEVSVKSTEIIFGFIQSHLTRSKVRFPFTPLDIKLNRDFKPRTPRYNR
;
A
#
# COMPACT_ATOMS: atom_id res chain seq x y z
N MET A 1 -7.76 -35.52 2.84
CA MET A 1 -7.59 -34.03 2.94
C MET A 1 -8.18 -33.44 1.69
N ASN A 2 -9.25 -32.63 1.77
CA ASN A 2 -9.78 -31.94 0.60
C ASN A 2 -8.70 -31.00 0.09
N ALA A 3 -8.35 -31.11 -1.21
CA ALA A 3 -7.43 -30.17 -1.85
C ALA A 3 -7.97 -28.74 -1.68
N LYS A 4 -7.19 -27.87 -1.06
CA LYS A 4 -7.58 -26.47 -0.92
C LYS A 4 -7.69 -25.85 -2.30
N ILE A 5 -8.76 -25.09 -2.54
CA ILE A 5 -8.99 -24.38 -3.82
C ILE A 5 -7.81 -23.46 -4.10
N LYS A 6 -7.27 -23.51 -5.31
CA LYS A 6 -6.30 -22.54 -5.82
C LYS A 6 -7.00 -21.48 -6.65
N TYR A 7 -6.66 -20.22 -6.38
CA TYR A 7 -7.20 -19.07 -7.10
C TYR A 7 -6.30 -18.69 -8.28
N ARG A 8 -6.90 -18.44 -9.42
CA ARG A 8 -6.21 -18.01 -10.64
C ARG A 8 -5.91 -16.51 -10.54
N ALA A 9 -4.63 -16.14 -10.53
CA ALA A 9 -4.18 -14.77 -10.47
C ALA A 9 -3.71 -14.27 -11.85
N ALA A 10 -4.02 -13.03 -12.19
CA ALA A 10 -3.49 -12.34 -13.35
C ALA A 10 -2.82 -11.01 -12.96
N LEU A 11 -1.70 -10.68 -13.60
CA LEU A 11 -0.88 -9.52 -13.30
C LEU A 11 -1.04 -8.43 -14.37
N VAL A 12 -1.34 -7.22 -13.98
CA VAL A 12 -1.35 -6.00 -14.81
C VAL A 12 -0.17 -5.12 -14.39
N GLY A 13 0.80 -4.96 -15.28
CA GLY A 13 2.08 -4.29 -15.02
C GLY A 13 3.17 -5.27 -14.57
N CYS A 14 4.03 -5.66 -15.49
CA CYS A 14 5.06 -6.68 -15.30
C CYS A 14 6.42 -6.11 -14.91
N SER A 15 6.50 -4.81 -14.58
CA SER A 15 7.76 -4.13 -14.32
C SER A 15 8.28 -4.43 -12.89
N ARG A 16 8.96 -3.46 -12.27
CA ARG A 16 9.69 -3.61 -11.03
C ARG A 16 8.89 -4.28 -9.90
N MET A 17 7.81 -3.67 -9.41
CA MET A 17 6.98 -4.24 -8.33
C MET A 17 6.15 -5.43 -8.81
N GLY A 18 5.71 -5.42 -10.08
CA GLY A 18 4.96 -6.52 -10.64
C GLY A 18 5.73 -7.84 -10.65
N ALA A 19 7.02 -7.82 -11.06
CA ALA A 19 7.75 -9.07 -11.31
C ALA A 19 9.23 -9.11 -10.83
N PHE A 20 9.95 -7.97 -10.73
CA PHE A 20 11.42 -8.00 -10.66
C PHE A 20 12.06 -7.31 -9.46
N ILE A 21 11.30 -6.75 -8.51
CA ILE A 21 11.83 -6.09 -7.30
C ILE A 21 12.65 -7.05 -6.43
N ASP A 22 12.37 -8.34 -6.49
CA ASP A 22 13.12 -9.38 -5.76
C ASP A 22 14.61 -9.35 -6.13
N ASN A 23 14.95 -8.94 -7.35
CA ASN A 23 16.32 -8.82 -7.82
C ASN A 23 17.06 -7.59 -7.23
N GLU A 24 16.36 -6.72 -6.52
CA GLU A 24 16.92 -5.55 -5.83
C GLU A 24 17.00 -5.77 -4.30
N SER A 25 16.36 -6.81 -3.77
CA SER A 25 16.33 -7.11 -2.33
C SER A 25 17.55 -7.91 -1.91
N SER A 26 18.12 -7.56 -0.76
CA SER A 26 19.29 -8.24 -0.18
C SER A 26 18.95 -9.21 0.95
N ASP A 27 17.73 -9.17 1.50
CA ASP A 27 17.31 -10.03 2.63
C ASP A 27 16.35 -11.14 2.13
N PRO A 28 16.85 -12.40 2.01
CA PRO A 28 16.04 -13.53 1.57
C PRO A 28 14.85 -13.83 2.49
N ALA A 29 14.95 -13.50 3.79
CA ALA A 29 13.89 -13.77 4.76
C ALA A 29 12.62 -12.91 4.50
N LEU A 30 12.77 -11.81 3.76
CA LEU A 30 11.66 -10.94 3.40
C LEU A 30 11.11 -11.21 1.98
N SER A 31 11.74 -12.13 1.22
CA SER A 31 11.27 -12.55 -0.11
C SER A 31 10.09 -13.53 0.02
N PRO A 32 9.11 -13.55 -0.91
CA PRO A 32 9.05 -12.74 -2.14
C PRO A 32 8.57 -11.30 -1.91
N TYR A 33 9.06 -10.37 -2.73
CA TYR A 33 8.65 -8.96 -2.72
C TYR A 33 7.74 -8.57 -3.88
N SER A 34 7.96 -9.14 -5.08
CA SER A 34 7.13 -8.85 -6.25
C SER A 34 5.79 -9.57 -6.17
N HIS A 35 4.80 -9.01 -6.88
CA HIS A 35 3.50 -9.62 -7.00
C HIS A 35 3.60 -11.01 -7.63
N ALA A 36 4.32 -11.14 -8.76
CA ALA A 36 4.48 -12.40 -9.47
C ALA A 36 5.14 -13.49 -8.61
N ALA A 37 6.24 -13.15 -7.94
CA ALA A 37 6.92 -14.10 -7.03
C ALA A 37 6.03 -14.48 -5.84
N GLY A 38 5.25 -13.52 -5.32
CA GLY A 38 4.28 -13.77 -4.25
C GLY A 38 3.21 -14.77 -4.64
N TYR A 39 2.58 -14.60 -5.80
CA TYR A 39 1.58 -15.56 -6.30
C TYR A 39 2.16 -16.93 -6.62
N THR A 40 3.36 -16.97 -7.17
CA THR A 40 4.07 -18.24 -7.46
C THR A 40 4.44 -19.00 -6.17
N LYS A 41 4.80 -18.28 -5.10
CA LYS A 41 5.16 -18.86 -3.81
C LYS A 41 3.96 -19.28 -2.97
N CYS A 42 2.81 -18.61 -3.12
CA CYS A 42 1.60 -18.93 -2.39
C CYS A 42 0.96 -20.22 -2.90
N GLU A 43 0.86 -21.25 -2.05
CA GLU A 43 0.26 -22.54 -2.40
C GLU A 43 -1.22 -22.48 -2.79
N ARG A 44 -1.88 -21.36 -2.48
CA ARG A 44 -3.31 -21.12 -2.72
C ARG A 44 -3.57 -20.34 -4.01
N THR A 45 -2.53 -19.99 -4.78
CA THR A 45 -2.66 -19.22 -6.02
C THR A 45 -1.87 -19.83 -7.16
N ASP A 46 -2.36 -19.61 -8.39
CA ASP A 46 -1.64 -19.87 -9.63
C ASP A 46 -1.59 -18.60 -10.47
N LEU A 47 -0.40 -18.12 -10.79
CA LEU A 47 -0.22 -16.97 -11.70
C LEU A 47 -0.37 -17.47 -13.15
N VAL A 48 -1.52 -17.18 -13.75
CA VAL A 48 -1.92 -17.80 -15.05
C VAL A 48 -1.80 -16.86 -16.24
N ALA A 49 -1.74 -15.55 -16.03
CA ALA A 49 -1.67 -14.56 -17.10
C ALA A 49 -0.96 -13.26 -16.64
N CYS A 50 -0.42 -12.53 -17.60
CA CYS A 50 0.12 -11.20 -17.36
C CYS A 50 -0.16 -10.24 -18.52
N SER A 51 -0.14 -8.94 -18.21
CA SER A 51 -0.29 -7.86 -19.18
C SER A 51 0.67 -6.72 -18.90
N ASP A 52 1.32 -6.23 -19.94
CA ASP A 52 2.09 -4.97 -19.92
C ASP A 52 2.08 -4.33 -21.31
N ILE A 53 2.04 -3.01 -21.38
CA ILE A 53 2.16 -2.26 -22.65
C ILE A 53 3.55 -2.42 -23.28
N ARG A 54 4.55 -2.75 -22.47
CA ARG A 54 5.92 -3.06 -22.89
C ARG A 54 6.06 -4.55 -23.12
N THR A 55 6.09 -4.93 -24.39
CA THR A 55 6.19 -6.34 -24.82
C THR A 55 7.49 -7.01 -24.37
N ASP A 56 8.61 -6.27 -24.32
CA ASP A 56 9.90 -6.76 -23.82
C ASP A 56 9.84 -7.20 -22.35
N VAL A 57 9.31 -6.34 -21.49
CA VAL A 57 9.15 -6.60 -20.04
C VAL A 57 8.16 -7.74 -19.81
N MET A 58 7.02 -7.71 -20.53
CA MET A 58 5.99 -8.75 -20.43
C MET A 58 6.53 -10.13 -20.78
N LYS A 59 7.28 -10.25 -21.89
CA LYS A 59 7.86 -11.51 -22.32
C LYS A 59 8.85 -12.06 -21.29
N ILE A 60 9.76 -11.23 -20.77
CA ILE A 60 10.73 -11.66 -19.76
C ILE A 60 10.00 -12.09 -18.47
N ALA A 61 8.93 -11.39 -18.06
CA ALA A 61 8.12 -11.81 -16.93
C ALA A 61 7.40 -13.15 -17.20
N GLY A 62 6.84 -13.30 -18.40
CA GLY A 62 6.21 -14.57 -18.83
C GLY A 62 7.17 -15.75 -18.77
N ASP A 63 8.37 -15.58 -19.30
CA ASP A 63 9.41 -16.63 -19.28
C ASP A 63 9.86 -16.94 -17.83
N THR A 64 10.06 -15.89 -17.01
CA THR A 64 10.51 -16.03 -15.60
C THR A 64 9.51 -16.80 -14.74
N TYR A 65 8.21 -16.55 -14.94
CA TYR A 65 7.15 -17.13 -14.13
C TYR A 65 6.34 -18.22 -14.83
N ASN A 66 6.85 -18.75 -15.94
CA ASN A 66 6.24 -19.83 -16.74
C ASN A 66 4.80 -19.52 -17.20
N ILE A 67 4.51 -18.28 -17.57
CA ILE A 67 3.23 -17.88 -18.15
C ILE A 67 3.28 -18.14 -19.66
N GLN A 68 2.40 -19.01 -20.15
CA GLN A 68 2.33 -19.34 -21.57
C GLN A 68 2.14 -18.09 -22.43
N GLU A 69 2.79 -18.04 -23.61
CA GLU A 69 2.75 -16.87 -24.52
C GLU A 69 1.31 -16.44 -24.87
N LYS A 70 0.39 -17.39 -25.08
CA LYS A 70 -1.03 -17.11 -25.33
C LYS A 70 -1.77 -16.42 -24.18
N ASN A 71 -1.17 -16.40 -22.98
CA ASN A 71 -1.71 -15.76 -21.78
C ASN A 71 -0.93 -14.47 -21.41
N GLN A 72 -0.14 -13.95 -22.35
CA GLN A 72 0.58 -12.68 -22.23
C GLN A 72 -0.12 -11.65 -23.13
N TYR A 73 -0.57 -10.55 -22.54
CA TYR A 73 -1.46 -9.59 -23.21
C TYR A 73 -0.88 -8.17 -23.17
N ILE A 74 -0.98 -7.43 -24.28
CA ILE A 74 -0.72 -6.00 -24.29
C ILE A 74 -1.90 -5.25 -23.62
N ASP A 75 -3.12 -5.72 -23.88
CA ASP A 75 -4.36 -5.16 -23.35
C ASP A 75 -4.85 -5.97 -22.14
N TYR A 76 -4.78 -5.37 -20.95
CA TYR A 76 -5.26 -6.00 -19.72
C TYR A 76 -6.78 -6.23 -19.71
N LYS A 77 -7.57 -5.43 -20.43
CA LYS A 77 -9.03 -5.61 -20.52
C LYS A 77 -9.34 -6.92 -21.24
N LYS A 78 -8.67 -7.14 -22.37
CA LYS A 78 -8.76 -8.40 -23.11
C LYS A 78 -8.33 -9.58 -22.25
N MET A 79 -7.21 -9.46 -21.53
CA MET A 79 -6.74 -10.49 -20.59
C MET A 79 -7.81 -10.84 -19.56
N ILE A 80 -8.40 -9.85 -18.90
CA ILE A 80 -9.41 -10.10 -17.85
C ILE A 80 -10.65 -10.79 -18.43
N LEU A 81 -11.14 -10.37 -19.58
CA LEU A 81 -12.33 -10.94 -20.23
C LEU A 81 -12.12 -12.38 -20.71
N GLU A 82 -10.96 -12.72 -21.25
CA GLU A 82 -10.65 -14.05 -21.79
C GLU A 82 -10.22 -15.03 -20.69
N ILE A 83 -9.34 -14.59 -19.79
CA ILE A 83 -8.79 -15.42 -18.71
C ILE A 83 -9.78 -15.62 -17.57
N LYS A 84 -10.58 -14.61 -17.26
CA LYS A 84 -11.51 -14.58 -16.11
C LYS A 84 -10.81 -14.99 -14.81
N PRO A 85 -9.77 -14.25 -14.37
CA PRO A 85 -9.02 -14.58 -13.19
C PRO A 85 -9.85 -14.35 -11.92
N ASP A 86 -9.59 -15.12 -10.87
CA ASP A 86 -10.19 -14.90 -9.55
C ASP A 86 -9.57 -13.67 -8.88
N ILE A 87 -8.25 -13.48 -9.06
CA ILE A 87 -7.48 -12.38 -8.46
C ILE A 87 -6.84 -11.56 -9.57
N VAL A 88 -7.02 -10.25 -9.53
CA VAL A 88 -6.32 -9.31 -10.42
C VAL A 88 -5.32 -8.50 -9.62
N SER A 89 -4.06 -8.56 -10.03
CA SER A 89 -2.97 -7.79 -9.45
C SER A 89 -2.68 -6.58 -10.31
N VAL A 90 -2.70 -5.35 -9.75
CA VAL A 90 -2.53 -4.11 -10.50
C VAL A 90 -1.29 -3.37 -10.01
N ALA A 91 -0.18 -3.56 -10.72
CA ALA A 91 1.13 -2.97 -10.41
C ALA A 91 1.50 -1.79 -11.32
N THR A 92 0.48 -1.06 -11.80
CA THR A 92 0.64 0.15 -12.62
C THR A 92 0.97 1.39 -11.77
N GLN A 93 1.22 2.53 -12.43
CA GLN A 93 1.33 3.82 -11.75
C GLN A 93 -0.03 4.31 -11.25
N PRO A 94 -0.08 5.20 -10.24
CA PRO A 94 -1.35 5.74 -9.72
C PRO A 94 -2.25 6.33 -10.81
N GLU A 95 -1.65 6.99 -11.81
CA GLU A 95 -2.35 7.68 -12.89
C GLU A 95 -3.14 6.74 -13.83
N GLN A 96 -2.80 5.45 -13.85
CA GLN A 96 -3.49 4.43 -14.67
C GLN A 96 -4.20 3.36 -13.83
N ARG A 97 -4.09 3.43 -12.51
CA ARG A 97 -4.52 2.33 -11.63
C ARG A 97 -6.02 2.22 -11.50
N ALA A 98 -6.69 3.35 -11.35
CA ALA A 98 -8.13 3.38 -11.10
C ALA A 98 -8.91 2.66 -12.20
N GLU A 99 -8.63 2.93 -13.47
CA GLU A 99 -9.27 2.28 -14.60
C GLU A 99 -9.13 0.75 -14.55
N ALA A 100 -7.92 0.25 -14.27
CA ALA A 100 -7.67 -1.18 -14.22
C ALA A 100 -8.37 -1.87 -13.04
N VAL A 101 -8.40 -1.24 -11.87
CA VAL A 101 -9.10 -1.76 -10.68
C VAL A 101 -10.60 -1.78 -10.90
N ILE A 102 -11.18 -0.68 -11.37
CA ILE A 102 -12.63 -0.56 -11.65
C ILE A 102 -13.05 -1.57 -12.71
N PHE A 103 -12.25 -1.72 -13.77
CA PHE A 103 -12.53 -2.69 -14.82
C PHE A 103 -12.50 -4.12 -14.28
N ALA A 104 -11.49 -4.48 -13.50
CA ALA A 104 -11.37 -5.81 -12.89
C ALA A 104 -12.55 -6.10 -11.96
N ALA A 105 -12.92 -5.15 -11.10
CA ALA A 105 -14.04 -5.29 -10.18
C ALA A 105 -15.37 -5.50 -10.90
N ASN A 106 -15.60 -4.79 -12.01
CA ASN A 106 -16.83 -4.89 -12.79
C ASN A 106 -16.89 -6.14 -13.71
N ASN A 107 -15.76 -6.86 -13.88
CA ASN A 107 -15.68 -8.01 -14.79
C ASN A 107 -15.30 -9.32 -14.07
N GLY A 108 -15.74 -9.48 -12.82
CA GLY A 108 -15.79 -10.76 -12.13
C GLY A 108 -14.57 -11.14 -11.31
N ALA A 109 -13.60 -10.23 -11.09
CA ALA A 109 -12.57 -10.45 -10.11
C ALA A 109 -13.19 -10.64 -8.72
N LYS A 110 -12.74 -11.65 -7.97
CA LYS A 110 -13.14 -11.89 -6.57
C LYS A 110 -12.28 -11.07 -5.61
N ALA A 111 -11.04 -10.80 -6.01
CA ALA A 111 -10.12 -10.00 -5.23
C ALA A 111 -9.15 -9.20 -6.10
N ILE A 112 -8.67 -8.08 -5.55
CA ILE A 112 -7.71 -7.20 -6.20
C ILE A 112 -6.57 -6.87 -5.24
N TYR A 113 -5.33 -7.08 -5.72
CA TYR A 113 -4.12 -6.56 -5.11
C TYR A 113 -3.65 -5.35 -5.93
N ALA A 114 -3.81 -4.14 -5.43
CA ALA A 114 -3.34 -2.93 -6.10
C ALA A 114 -2.09 -2.36 -5.45
N GLU A 115 -1.12 -1.93 -6.25
CA GLU A 115 0.03 -1.18 -5.75
C GLU A 115 -0.39 0.19 -5.17
N LYS A 116 0.46 0.74 -4.31
CA LYS A 116 0.30 2.09 -3.76
C LYS A 116 0.94 3.13 -4.75
N ALA A 117 0.62 4.44 -4.73
CA ALA A 117 -0.56 5.02 -4.03
C ALA A 117 -1.86 4.50 -4.67
N MET A 118 -2.95 4.48 -3.92
CA MET A 118 -4.20 3.88 -4.40
C MET A 118 -4.67 4.48 -5.73
N SER A 119 -4.67 5.81 -5.85
CA SER A 119 -5.15 6.56 -7.01
C SER A 119 -4.36 7.85 -7.24
N ALA A 120 -4.60 8.50 -8.34
CA ALA A 120 -4.04 9.82 -8.65
C ALA A 120 -4.94 10.98 -8.20
N SER A 121 -6.24 10.75 -7.98
CA SER A 121 -7.18 11.72 -7.43
C SER A 121 -8.04 11.08 -6.34
N GLN A 122 -8.72 11.93 -5.55
CA GLN A 122 -9.62 11.44 -4.51
C GLN A 122 -10.90 10.84 -5.11
N ASP A 123 -11.39 11.40 -6.22
CA ASP A 123 -12.55 10.86 -6.92
C ASP A 123 -12.27 9.44 -7.45
N GLU A 124 -11.10 9.24 -8.09
CA GLU A 124 -10.67 7.90 -8.49
C GLU A 124 -10.59 6.91 -7.32
N CYS A 125 -10.15 7.38 -6.13
CA CYS A 125 -10.13 6.55 -4.92
C CYS A 125 -11.53 6.07 -4.54
N TYR A 126 -12.52 6.97 -4.56
CA TYR A 126 -13.92 6.62 -4.25
C TYR A 126 -14.54 5.74 -5.33
N GLU A 127 -14.32 6.02 -6.60
CA GLU A 127 -14.80 5.17 -7.71
C GLU A 127 -14.25 3.73 -7.62
N MET A 128 -12.97 3.58 -7.27
CA MET A 128 -12.38 2.26 -7.01
C MET A 128 -13.07 1.57 -5.82
N ALA A 129 -13.31 2.31 -4.74
CA ALA A 129 -13.98 1.76 -3.56
C ALA A 129 -15.41 1.33 -3.88
N ASP A 130 -16.17 2.18 -4.54
CA ASP A 130 -17.56 1.88 -4.95
C ASP A 130 -17.63 0.66 -5.86
N ALA A 131 -16.73 0.54 -6.83
CA ALA A 131 -16.67 -0.62 -7.71
C ALA A 131 -16.37 -1.92 -6.94
N CYS A 132 -15.43 -1.90 -5.99
CA CYS A 132 -15.10 -3.06 -5.18
C CYS A 132 -16.25 -3.44 -4.23
N ILE A 133 -16.86 -2.47 -3.55
CA ILE A 133 -17.98 -2.69 -2.63
C ILE A 133 -19.20 -3.22 -3.37
N LYS A 134 -19.59 -2.57 -4.47
CA LYS A 134 -20.74 -2.95 -5.30
C LYS A 134 -20.66 -4.39 -5.80
N ASN A 135 -19.46 -4.85 -6.16
CA ASN A 135 -19.24 -6.18 -6.72
C ASN A 135 -18.76 -7.20 -5.68
N ASN A 136 -18.72 -6.84 -4.38
CA ASN A 136 -18.21 -7.68 -3.28
C ASN A 136 -16.79 -8.21 -3.54
N VAL A 137 -15.90 -7.35 -4.03
CA VAL A 137 -14.51 -7.68 -4.36
C VAL A 137 -13.62 -7.39 -3.14
N ALA A 138 -12.88 -8.40 -2.67
CA ALA A 138 -11.86 -8.19 -1.66
C ALA A 138 -10.73 -7.31 -2.23
N PHE A 139 -10.22 -6.38 -1.42
CA PHE A 139 -9.19 -5.44 -1.89
C PHE A 139 -8.08 -5.29 -0.87
N ASN A 140 -6.82 -5.37 -1.32
CA ASN A 140 -5.66 -5.02 -0.52
C ASN A 140 -4.74 -4.06 -1.29
N LEU A 141 -4.32 -3.00 -0.60
CA LEU A 141 -3.34 -2.04 -1.12
C LEU A 141 -1.92 -2.48 -0.78
N GLY A 142 -0.98 -2.28 -1.68
CA GLY A 142 0.44 -2.61 -1.54
C GLY A 142 1.21 -1.78 -0.51
N THR A 143 0.58 -1.44 0.59
CA THR A 143 1.21 -0.80 1.75
C THR A 143 1.89 -1.86 2.63
N ASN A 144 3.00 -2.42 2.14
CA ASN A 144 3.63 -3.62 2.66
C ASN A 144 3.89 -3.62 4.18
N ARG A 145 4.13 -2.45 4.81
CA ARG A 145 4.33 -2.36 6.27
C ARG A 145 3.13 -2.82 7.08
N ARG A 146 1.92 -2.71 6.53
CA ARG A 146 0.69 -3.25 7.13
C ARG A 146 0.75 -4.76 7.32
N TYR A 147 1.40 -5.46 6.42
CA TYR A 147 1.50 -6.92 6.37
C TYR A 147 2.83 -7.45 6.92
N ASP A 148 3.75 -6.56 7.26
CA ASP A 148 5.04 -6.89 7.86
C ASP A 148 4.87 -7.41 9.30
N SER A 149 5.55 -8.52 9.61
CA SER A 149 5.42 -9.20 10.90
C SER A 149 5.94 -8.36 12.08
N GLY A 150 7.01 -7.58 11.88
CA GLY A 150 7.56 -6.71 12.91
C GLY A 150 6.62 -5.54 13.25
N PHE A 151 6.06 -4.88 12.23
CA PHE A 151 5.05 -3.83 12.45
C PHE A 151 3.74 -4.40 13.02
N ASN A 152 3.37 -5.64 12.68
CA ASN A 152 2.26 -6.33 13.33
C ASN A 152 2.53 -6.60 14.81
N SER A 153 3.75 -7.04 15.15
CA SER A 153 4.19 -7.23 16.53
C SER A 153 4.14 -5.91 17.32
N MET A 154 4.63 -4.80 16.73
CA MET A 154 4.57 -3.46 17.31
C MET A 154 3.13 -2.99 17.54
N ALA A 155 2.24 -3.14 16.56
CA ALA A 155 0.83 -2.76 16.67
C ALA A 155 0.12 -3.56 17.77
N ASN A 156 0.35 -4.87 17.82
CA ASN A 156 -0.20 -5.74 18.87
C ASN A 156 0.34 -5.39 20.26
N PHE A 157 1.62 -5.05 20.37
CA PHE A 157 2.24 -4.63 21.64
C PHE A 157 1.60 -3.34 22.18
N ILE A 158 1.37 -2.36 21.32
CA ILE A 158 0.67 -1.10 21.65
C ILE A 158 -0.77 -1.39 22.06
N LYS A 159 -1.50 -2.16 21.25
CA LYS A 159 -2.91 -2.52 21.49
C LYS A 159 -3.14 -3.24 22.82
N LYS A 160 -2.20 -4.08 23.25
CA LYS A 160 -2.24 -4.77 24.54
C LYS A 160 -2.02 -3.82 25.73
N GLY A 161 -1.64 -2.56 25.51
CA GLY A 161 -1.42 -1.56 26.57
C GLY A 161 -0.20 -1.82 27.43
N ASN A 162 0.80 -2.54 26.93
CA ASN A 162 2.01 -2.91 27.69
C ASN A 162 2.79 -1.69 28.24
N LEU A 163 2.63 -0.53 27.62
CA LEU A 163 3.21 0.76 28.04
C LEU A 163 2.14 1.79 28.43
N GLY A 164 0.93 1.36 28.78
CA GLY A 164 -0.22 2.26 28.99
C GLY A 164 -0.81 2.75 27.66
N LYS A 165 -1.62 3.82 27.71
CA LYS A 165 -2.30 4.37 26.54
C LYS A 165 -1.32 4.99 25.56
N LEU A 166 -1.55 4.79 24.27
CA LEU A 166 -0.86 5.51 23.20
C LEU A 166 -1.22 7.00 23.28
N LYS A 167 -0.22 7.88 23.19
CA LYS A 167 -0.38 9.34 23.23
C LYS A 167 -0.03 10.00 21.91
N THR A 168 1.08 9.55 21.31
CA THR A 168 1.62 10.20 20.11
C THR A 168 2.30 9.19 19.21
N LEU A 169 2.13 9.35 17.91
CA LEU A 169 2.89 8.66 16.88
C LEU A 169 3.82 9.64 16.16
N VAL A 170 5.01 9.22 15.82
CA VAL A 170 5.93 10.03 15.02
C VAL A 170 6.49 9.17 13.90
N ALA A 171 6.32 9.63 12.66
CA ALA A 171 6.94 9.05 11.47
C ALA A 171 8.06 9.97 10.98
N TYR A 172 9.29 9.49 11.04
CA TYR A 172 10.45 10.14 10.42
C TYR A 172 10.67 9.46 9.08
N CYS A 173 10.17 10.06 8.01
CA CYS A 173 10.24 9.45 6.70
C CYS A 173 10.83 10.42 5.68
N THR A 174 11.56 9.87 4.76
CA THR A 174 12.02 10.57 3.57
C THR A 174 11.23 10.08 2.37
N GLY A 175 10.76 10.98 1.56
CA GLY A 175 10.09 10.67 0.31
C GLY A 175 8.81 11.44 0.10
N SER A 176 8.30 11.30 -1.09
CA SER A 176 7.14 12.04 -1.54
C SER A 176 5.83 11.46 -1.03
N LEU A 177 4.80 12.28 -1.08
CA LEU A 177 3.52 12.07 -0.41
C LEU A 177 2.77 10.84 -0.94
N PHE A 178 2.64 10.68 -2.26
CA PHE A 178 2.00 9.52 -2.85
C PHE A 178 2.86 8.26 -2.74
N ASN A 179 4.18 8.38 -2.84
CA ASN A 179 5.06 7.22 -2.77
C ASN A 179 5.28 6.74 -1.34
N MET A 180 5.90 7.56 -0.46
CA MET A 180 6.20 7.16 0.93
C MET A 180 5.08 7.51 1.90
N GLY A 181 4.35 8.61 1.67
CA GLY A 181 3.20 9.00 2.47
C GLY A 181 2.13 7.90 2.51
N SER A 182 1.84 7.24 1.40
CA SER A 182 0.92 6.08 1.36
C SER A 182 1.27 5.01 2.40
N HIS A 183 2.55 4.64 2.48
CA HIS A 183 3.01 3.66 3.48
C HIS A 183 2.93 4.18 4.90
N ASN A 184 3.26 5.46 5.10
CA ASN A 184 3.32 6.06 6.43
C ASN A 184 1.93 6.28 7.02
N PHE A 185 1.01 6.82 6.24
CA PHE A 185 -0.35 7.10 6.73
C PHE A 185 -1.11 5.80 7.01
N ASP A 186 -0.96 4.82 6.15
CA ASP A 186 -1.51 3.49 6.38
C ASP A 186 -0.94 2.84 7.66
N LEU A 187 0.37 2.95 7.88
CA LEU A 187 1.00 2.45 9.09
C LEU A 187 0.56 3.21 10.35
N LEU A 188 0.44 4.54 10.29
CA LEU A 188 -0.03 5.35 11.42
C LEU A 188 -1.47 4.99 11.81
N LEU A 189 -2.36 4.75 10.83
CA LEU A 189 -3.70 4.23 11.08
C LEU A 189 -3.63 2.88 11.81
N LYS A 190 -2.82 1.93 11.30
CA LYS A 190 -2.64 0.62 11.90
C LYS A 190 -2.13 0.68 13.35
N LEU A 191 -1.09 1.47 13.60
CA LEU A 191 -0.51 1.62 14.94
C LEU A 191 -1.47 2.27 15.94
N ASN A 192 -2.43 3.07 15.44
CA ASN A 192 -3.52 3.68 16.23
C ASN A 192 -4.82 2.85 16.21
N ASN A 193 -4.73 1.56 15.92
CA ASN A 193 -5.86 0.63 15.91
C ASN A 193 -7.03 1.14 15.05
N GLU A 194 -6.74 1.73 13.88
CA GLU A 194 -7.68 2.26 12.87
C GLU A 194 -8.61 3.37 13.40
N SER A 195 -8.20 4.08 14.46
CA SER A 195 -8.96 5.20 15.00
C SER A 195 -9.25 6.23 13.93
N LYS A 196 -10.42 6.84 14.01
CA LYS A 196 -10.91 7.80 13.01
C LYS A 196 -10.08 9.08 13.01
N VAL A 197 -9.66 9.52 11.81
CA VAL A 197 -9.03 10.81 11.61
C VAL A 197 -10.08 11.93 11.77
N THR A 198 -9.77 12.95 12.54
CA THR A 198 -10.64 14.12 12.74
C THR A 198 -10.15 15.34 11.99
N SER A 199 -8.84 15.51 11.86
CA SER A 199 -8.28 16.62 11.09
C SER A 199 -6.82 16.38 10.69
N VAL A 200 -6.36 17.16 9.72
CA VAL A 200 -4.96 17.24 9.32
C VAL A 200 -4.52 18.69 9.14
N THR A 201 -3.24 18.95 9.37
CA THR A 201 -2.55 20.20 9.02
C THR A 201 -1.22 19.85 8.42
N ALA A 202 -0.89 20.41 7.25
CA ALA A 202 0.33 20.07 6.54
C ALA A 202 0.97 21.27 5.84
N ASP A 203 2.29 21.20 5.68
CA ASP A 203 3.06 22.07 4.82
C ASP A 203 3.90 21.23 3.87
N LEU A 204 3.75 21.47 2.56
CA LEU A 204 4.37 20.70 1.49
C LEU A 204 5.45 21.52 0.79
N THR A 205 6.47 20.81 0.34
CA THR A 205 7.57 21.32 -0.47
C THR A 205 7.61 20.57 -1.80
N GLU A 206 8.37 21.07 -2.77
CA GLU A 206 8.40 20.51 -4.13
C GLU A 206 7.00 20.44 -4.78
N PHE A 207 6.14 21.38 -4.39
CA PHE A 207 4.73 21.41 -4.77
C PHE A 207 4.56 22.13 -6.12
N ILE A 208 4.56 21.36 -7.21
CA ILE A 208 4.40 21.87 -8.57
C ILE A 208 2.95 21.69 -8.99
N TRP A 209 2.18 22.75 -8.83
CA TRP A 209 0.74 22.81 -9.05
C TRP A 209 0.38 23.66 -10.27
N ASP A 210 -0.36 23.08 -11.20
CA ASP A 210 -1.00 23.82 -12.29
C ASP A 210 -2.47 24.06 -11.95
N SER A 211 -2.79 25.29 -11.59
CA SER A 211 -4.14 25.69 -11.19
C SER A 211 -5.16 25.68 -12.32
N LYS A 212 -4.71 25.72 -13.59
CA LYS A 212 -5.62 25.71 -14.77
C LYS A 212 -6.07 24.27 -15.06
N SER A 213 -5.14 23.34 -15.10
CA SER A 213 -5.45 21.91 -15.31
C SER A 213 -5.83 21.18 -14.03
N LYS A 214 -5.66 21.82 -12.85
CA LYS A 214 -5.84 21.21 -11.52
C LYS A 214 -4.97 19.95 -11.30
N GLU A 215 -3.75 20.01 -11.79
CA GLU A 215 -2.83 18.90 -11.77
C GLU A 215 -1.57 19.18 -10.94
N LEU A 216 -1.18 18.18 -10.16
CA LEU A 216 0.16 18.10 -9.57
C LEU A 216 1.11 17.48 -10.59
N LYS A 217 2.12 18.22 -11.01
CA LYS A 217 3.11 17.78 -12.00
C LYS A 217 4.27 17.01 -11.37
N ALA A 218 4.36 17.01 -10.05
CA ALA A 218 5.30 16.21 -9.26
C ALA A 218 4.61 15.64 -8.03
N ASP A 219 5.17 14.57 -7.47
CA ASP A 219 4.75 14.01 -6.19
C ASP A 219 5.42 14.83 -5.07
N PRO A 220 4.68 15.70 -4.34
CA PRO A 220 5.28 16.63 -3.39
C PRO A 220 5.84 15.91 -2.16
N THR A 221 6.78 16.55 -1.49
CA THR A 221 7.26 16.16 -0.17
C THR A 221 6.70 17.10 0.90
N GLY A 222 6.74 16.71 2.17
CA GLY A 222 6.28 17.60 3.22
C GLY A 222 6.11 16.95 4.57
N GLN A 223 5.53 17.74 5.47
CA GLN A 223 5.31 17.37 6.87
C GLN A 223 3.93 17.80 7.33
N GLY A 224 3.45 17.16 8.40
CA GLY A 224 2.13 17.52 8.93
C GLY A 224 1.77 16.77 10.19
N VAL A 225 0.59 17.12 10.69
CA VAL A 225 -0.02 16.54 11.89
C VAL A 225 -1.37 15.95 11.51
N ILE A 226 -1.63 14.75 12.00
CA ILE A 226 -2.90 14.03 11.89
C ILE A 226 -3.48 13.94 13.30
N GLU A 227 -4.70 14.41 13.50
CA GLU A 227 -5.43 14.31 14.76
C GLU A 227 -6.49 13.21 14.66
N PHE A 228 -6.62 12.40 15.72
CA PHE A 228 -7.56 11.29 15.78
C PHE A 228 -8.63 11.51 16.86
N GLU A 229 -9.77 10.83 16.72
CA GLU A 229 -10.90 10.95 17.68
C GLU A 229 -10.55 10.47 19.09
N ASN A 230 -9.57 9.58 19.24
CA ASN A 230 -9.07 9.09 20.53
C ASN A 230 -7.99 9.99 21.16
N GLU A 231 -7.91 11.27 20.71
CA GLU A 231 -6.95 12.29 21.17
C GLU A 231 -5.48 12.02 20.83
N VAL A 232 -5.15 10.90 20.20
CA VAL A 232 -3.81 10.64 19.69
C VAL A 232 -3.49 11.62 18.56
N LYS A 233 -2.26 12.13 18.52
CA LYS A 233 -1.72 12.91 17.40
C LYS A 233 -0.59 12.13 16.74
N ALA A 234 -0.58 12.13 15.40
CA ALA A 234 0.53 11.62 14.63
C ALA A 234 1.26 12.76 13.90
N TYR A 235 2.58 12.77 14.01
CA TYR A 235 3.45 13.71 13.34
C TYR A 235 4.21 12.98 12.23
N ALA A 236 4.09 13.49 11.02
CA ALA A 236 4.83 13.01 9.86
C ALA A 236 5.88 14.06 9.47
N PHE A 237 7.16 13.71 9.55
CA PHE A 237 8.26 14.60 9.23
C PHE A 237 9.04 14.10 8.01
N ASN A 238 9.47 15.03 7.16
CA ASN A 238 10.36 14.75 6.04
C ASN A 238 11.75 15.34 6.28
N ILE A 239 12.44 14.86 7.31
CA ILE A 239 13.65 15.52 7.86
C ILE A 239 14.94 14.69 7.82
N SER A 240 14.91 13.45 7.40
CA SER A 240 16.08 12.58 7.56
C SER A 240 16.18 11.50 6.48
N LYS A 241 17.39 11.02 6.25
CA LYS A 241 17.62 9.79 5.45
C LYS A 241 17.28 8.51 6.23
N ALA A 242 17.04 8.60 7.53
CA ALA A 242 16.70 7.47 8.38
C ALA A 242 15.17 7.30 8.47
N THR A 243 14.67 6.18 8.01
CA THR A 243 13.25 5.85 8.13
C THR A 243 12.98 5.19 9.48
N LYS A 244 12.21 5.87 10.33
CA LYS A 244 11.92 5.49 11.71
C LYS A 244 10.48 5.82 12.08
N TRP A 245 9.91 5.07 13.03
CA TRP A 245 8.61 5.36 13.64
C TRP A 245 8.69 5.19 15.16
N ASP A 246 8.12 6.13 15.89
CA ASP A 246 7.97 6.08 17.34
C ASP A 246 6.49 6.04 17.72
N ALA A 247 6.12 5.10 18.60
CA ALA A 247 4.85 5.10 19.31
C ALA A 247 5.13 5.46 20.77
N ILE A 248 4.72 6.66 21.17
CA ILE A 248 4.92 7.23 22.50
C ILE A 248 3.68 6.94 23.33
N CYS A 249 3.84 6.14 24.38
CA CYS A 249 2.81 5.73 25.32
C CYS A 249 3.06 6.38 26.69
N GLU A 250 2.12 6.23 27.62
CA GLU A 250 2.21 6.79 28.99
C GLU A 250 3.48 6.37 29.76
N ASN A 251 3.93 5.14 29.57
CA ASN A 251 5.01 4.55 30.36
C ASN A 251 6.25 4.19 29.53
N GLY A 252 6.35 4.67 28.30
CA GLY A 252 7.50 4.39 27.45
C GLY A 252 7.26 4.60 25.96
N VAL A 253 8.22 4.15 25.16
CA VAL A 253 8.23 4.30 23.70
C VAL A 253 8.55 2.97 23.04
N VAL A 254 7.82 2.66 21.97
CA VAL A 254 8.21 1.60 21.02
C VAL A 254 8.70 2.28 19.74
N SER A 255 9.89 1.95 19.30
CA SER A 255 10.54 2.52 18.12
C SER A 255 10.77 1.42 17.08
N ALA A 256 10.30 1.62 15.86
CA ALA A 256 10.75 0.88 14.68
C ALA A 256 11.88 1.70 14.01
N ILE A 257 13.06 1.14 13.90
CA ILE A 257 14.25 1.79 13.31
C ILE A 257 14.73 1.01 12.09
N ASP A 258 15.61 1.63 11.31
CA ASP A 258 16.21 1.02 10.10
C ASP A 258 15.15 0.46 9.15
N ASN A 259 14.13 1.28 8.86
CA ASN A 259 12.99 0.91 8.01
C ASN A 259 12.23 -0.35 8.51
N GLY A 260 12.16 -0.59 9.80
CA GLY A 260 11.54 -1.78 10.39
C GLY A 260 12.50 -2.97 10.56
N GLY A 261 13.81 -2.75 10.43
CA GLY A 261 14.81 -3.78 10.70
C GLY A 261 14.87 -4.18 12.17
N HIS A 262 14.56 -3.24 13.08
CA HIS A 262 14.57 -3.47 14.52
C HIS A 262 13.42 -2.74 15.21
N PHE A 263 12.87 -3.37 16.25
CA PHE A 263 11.80 -2.81 17.09
C PHE A 263 12.26 -2.75 18.54
N ILE A 264 12.44 -1.53 19.07
CA ILE A 264 13.03 -1.28 20.39
C ILE A 264 11.96 -0.74 21.34
N VAL A 265 11.81 -1.39 22.47
CA VAL A 265 11.00 -0.91 23.60
C VAL A 265 11.87 -0.20 24.61
N ARG A 266 11.47 0.99 25.06
CA ARG A 266 12.06 1.75 26.14
C ARG A 266 10.98 2.07 27.17
N ALA A 267 11.10 1.51 28.39
CA ALA A 267 10.17 1.71 29.50
C ALA A 267 10.93 1.93 30.80
N LYS A 268 10.84 3.14 31.40
CA LYS A 268 11.59 3.51 32.62
C LYS A 268 13.09 3.12 32.49
N ASN A 269 13.49 2.08 33.22
CA ASN A 269 14.88 1.62 33.26
C ASN A 269 15.14 0.38 32.39
N LYS A 270 14.21 0.00 31.52
CA LYS A 270 14.31 -1.18 30.66
C LYS A 270 14.40 -0.77 29.19
N LYS A 271 15.32 -1.42 28.48
CA LYS A 271 15.43 -1.35 27.02
C LYS A 271 15.60 -2.77 26.48
N TYR A 272 14.75 -3.17 25.54
CA TYR A 272 14.81 -4.50 24.92
C TYR A 272 14.24 -4.46 23.48
N LEU A 273 14.54 -5.48 22.71
CA LEU A 273 13.98 -5.68 21.37
C LEU A 273 12.63 -6.40 21.47
N LEU A 274 11.69 -6.02 20.62
CA LEU A 274 10.53 -6.86 20.35
C LEU A 274 10.98 -8.03 19.49
N ASP A 275 10.63 -9.22 19.91
CA ASP A 275 10.87 -10.43 19.15
C ASP A 275 9.74 -10.68 18.15
N PHE A 276 10.10 -11.08 16.94
CA PHE A 276 9.16 -11.45 15.88
C PHE A 276 9.86 -12.31 14.83
N GLU A 277 9.12 -13.19 14.21
CA GLU A 277 9.58 -13.95 13.05
C GLU A 277 9.49 -13.10 11.78
N LYS A 278 10.60 -12.98 11.05
CA LYS A 278 10.62 -12.27 9.77
C LYS A 278 9.88 -13.08 8.71
N THR A 279 8.93 -12.46 8.05
CA THR A 279 8.16 -13.07 6.95
C THR A 279 7.97 -12.07 5.81
N SER A 280 7.71 -12.59 4.61
CA SER A 280 7.40 -11.74 3.45
C SER A 280 6.08 -11.00 3.64
N SER A 281 6.13 -9.67 3.61
CA SER A 281 4.93 -8.83 3.66
C SER A 281 4.03 -9.01 2.44
N THR A 282 4.61 -9.24 1.25
CA THR A 282 3.85 -9.53 0.03
C THR A 282 3.12 -10.87 0.13
N LEU A 283 3.78 -11.89 0.66
CA LEU A 283 3.13 -13.18 0.85
C LEU A 283 2.02 -13.11 1.90
N ASN A 284 2.25 -12.39 3.00
CA ASN A 284 1.24 -12.15 4.04
C ASN A 284 0.03 -11.38 3.47
N LEU A 285 0.25 -10.39 2.59
CA LEU A 285 -0.82 -9.67 1.89
C LEU A 285 -1.64 -10.61 1.01
N ILE A 286 -0.98 -11.49 0.26
CA ILE A 286 -1.68 -12.45 -0.61
C ILE A 286 -2.47 -13.47 0.23
N TYR A 287 -1.93 -13.96 1.34
CA TYR A 287 -2.68 -14.82 2.26
C TYR A 287 -3.89 -14.13 2.88
N ASP A 288 -3.75 -12.84 3.26
CA ASP A 288 -4.88 -12.04 3.77
C ASP A 288 -5.96 -11.87 2.70
N LEU A 289 -5.56 -11.64 1.45
CA LEU A 289 -6.46 -11.52 0.31
C LEU A 289 -7.21 -12.84 0.03
N VAL A 290 -6.50 -13.97 0.02
CA VAL A 290 -7.09 -15.31 -0.15
C VAL A 290 -8.06 -15.62 1.01
N ALA A 291 -7.69 -15.29 2.24
CA ALA A 291 -8.56 -15.47 3.39
C ALA A 291 -9.82 -14.58 3.31
N SER A 292 -9.70 -13.39 2.71
CA SER A 292 -10.84 -12.50 2.46
C SER A 292 -11.83 -13.11 1.47
N ILE A 293 -11.34 -13.79 0.42
CA ILE A 293 -12.21 -14.51 -0.53
C ILE A 293 -12.88 -15.70 0.17
N ASP A 294 -12.12 -16.51 0.92
CA ASP A 294 -12.62 -17.70 1.59
C ASP A 294 -13.70 -17.38 2.65
N ASN A 295 -13.54 -16.27 3.37
CA ASN A 295 -14.36 -15.93 4.53
C ASN A 295 -15.18 -14.63 4.36
N SER A 296 -15.11 -14.00 3.20
CA SER A 296 -15.73 -12.71 2.91
C SER A 296 -15.35 -11.60 3.90
N LYS A 297 -14.11 -11.64 4.41
CA LYS A 297 -13.60 -10.68 5.41
C LYS A 297 -12.09 -10.51 5.30
N SER A 298 -11.62 -9.26 5.17
CA SER A 298 -10.21 -8.92 5.34
C SER A 298 -9.83 -8.89 6.82
N TYR A 299 -8.64 -9.37 7.14
CA TYR A 299 -8.11 -9.42 8.51
C TYR A 299 -7.11 -8.30 8.78
N LEU A 300 -6.29 -7.92 7.80
CA LEU A 300 -5.22 -6.93 7.95
C LEU A 300 -5.43 -5.67 7.11
N GLY A 301 -5.95 -5.83 5.90
CA GLY A 301 -6.16 -4.75 4.95
C GLY A 301 -7.65 -4.52 4.66
N GLY A 302 -7.92 -4.01 3.47
CA GLY A 302 -9.26 -3.80 2.92
C GLY A 302 -9.43 -2.45 2.27
N ILE A 303 -10.52 -2.31 1.52
CA ILE A 303 -10.80 -1.09 0.75
C ILE A 303 -11.00 0.13 1.67
N GLU A 304 -11.67 -0.03 2.80
CA GLU A 304 -12.00 1.08 3.70
C GLU A 304 -10.76 1.73 4.30
N VAL A 305 -9.77 0.93 4.76
CA VAL A 305 -8.54 1.47 5.33
C VAL A 305 -7.64 2.08 4.25
N SER A 306 -7.70 1.53 3.03
CA SER A 306 -6.98 2.06 1.87
C SER A 306 -7.52 3.44 1.46
N VAL A 307 -8.85 3.62 1.51
CA VAL A 307 -9.51 4.93 1.33
C VAL A 307 -9.05 5.90 2.41
N LYS A 308 -9.15 5.55 3.70
CA LYS A 308 -8.73 6.42 4.82
C LYS A 308 -7.29 6.90 4.70
N SER A 309 -6.35 6.00 4.34
CA SER A 309 -4.95 6.38 4.15
C SER A 309 -4.74 7.31 2.96
N THR A 310 -5.52 7.14 1.90
CA THR A 310 -5.50 7.98 0.69
C THR A 310 -6.14 9.36 0.96
N GLU A 311 -7.23 9.42 1.73
CA GLU A 311 -7.84 10.68 2.17
C GLU A 311 -6.85 11.56 2.95
N ILE A 312 -5.96 10.99 3.76
CA ILE A 312 -4.92 11.75 4.46
C ILE A 312 -3.98 12.43 3.47
N ILE A 313 -3.61 11.77 2.36
CA ILE A 313 -2.79 12.35 1.30
C ILE A 313 -3.46 13.63 0.74
N PHE A 314 -4.72 13.52 0.34
CA PHE A 314 -5.47 14.64 -0.22
C PHE A 314 -5.80 15.71 0.81
N GLY A 315 -6.05 15.32 2.06
CA GLY A 315 -6.17 16.24 3.19
C GLY A 315 -4.91 17.08 3.41
N PHE A 316 -3.72 16.50 3.29
CA PHE A 316 -2.44 17.21 3.36
C PHE A 316 -2.29 18.21 2.21
N ILE A 317 -2.63 17.80 0.99
CA ILE A 317 -2.60 18.68 -0.19
C ILE A 317 -3.56 19.86 0.00
N GLN A 318 -4.79 19.58 0.41
CA GLN A 318 -5.79 20.63 0.66
C GLN A 318 -5.37 21.57 1.78
N SER A 319 -4.83 21.06 2.89
CA SER A 319 -4.33 21.86 4.00
C SER A 319 -3.21 22.81 3.57
N HIS A 320 -2.28 22.33 2.74
CA HIS A 320 -1.22 23.16 2.19
C HIS A 320 -1.75 24.26 1.28
N LEU A 321 -2.65 23.94 0.37
CA LEU A 321 -3.25 24.92 -0.57
C LEU A 321 -4.09 25.97 0.14
N THR A 322 -4.88 25.57 1.11
CA THR A 322 -5.79 26.49 1.83
C THR A 322 -5.13 27.17 3.04
N ARG A 323 -3.88 26.78 3.38
CA ARG A 323 -3.17 27.26 4.57
C ARG A 323 -3.98 27.11 5.86
N SER A 324 -4.78 26.05 5.96
CA SER A 324 -5.69 25.82 7.06
C SER A 324 -5.77 24.36 7.47
N LYS A 325 -6.29 24.12 8.67
CA LYS A 325 -6.63 22.76 9.15
C LYS A 325 -7.81 22.22 8.35
N VAL A 326 -7.65 21.02 7.78
CA VAL A 326 -8.72 20.28 7.10
C VAL A 326 -9.36 19.31 8.09
N ARG A 327 -10.68 19.43 8.29
CA ARG A 327 -11.47 18.55 9.16
C ARG A 327 -12.11 17.44 8.34
N PHE A 328 -12.15 16.22 8.88
CA PHE A 328 -12.74 15.05 8.24
C PHE A 328 -14.17 14.79 8.74
N PRO A 329 -15.12 14.39 7.87
CA PRO A 329 -14.94 14.34 6.41
C PRO A 329 -14.83 15.73 5.79
N PHE A 330 -14.19 15.85 4.64
CA PHE A 330 -14.06 17.11 3.91
C PHE A 330 -14.51 16.94 2.45
N THR A 331 -14.88 18.04 1.82
CA THR A 331 -15.14 18.07 0.38
C THR A 331 -13.78 18.12 -0.34
N PRO A 332 -13.45 17.12 -1.18
CA PRO A 332 -12.20 17.11 -1.91
C PRO A 332 -12.06 18.31 -2.84
N LEU A 333 -10.85 18.83 -2.94
CA LEU A 333 -10.50 19.67 -4.09
C LEU A 333 -10.33 18.75 -5.32
N ASP A 334 -10.77 19.25 -6.47
CA ASP A 334 -10.54 18.58 -7.76
C ASP A 334 -9.05 18.69 -8.12
N ILE A 335 -8.28 17.72 -7.64
CA ILE A 335 -6.81 17.68 -7.77
C ILE A 335 -6.42 16.29 -8.23
N LYS A 336 -5.59 16.24 -9.29
CA LYS A 336 -5.06 14.99 -9.82
C LYS A 336 -3.52 15.02 -9.92
N LEU A 337 -2.88 13.96 -9.49
CA LEU A 337 -1.47 13.72 -9.79
C LEU A 337 -1.34 13.31 -11.27
N ASN A 338 -0.59 14.10 -12.02
CA ASN A 338 -0.30 13.83 -13.44
C ASN A 338 1.17 14.14 -13.74
N ARG A 339 2.02 13.15 -13.49
CA ARG A 339 3.46 13.25 -13.70
C ARG A 339 3.85 12.83 -15.10
N ASP A 340 4.86 13.45 -15.64
CA ASP A 340 5.58 12.94 -16.81
C ASP A 340 6.45 11.75 -16.41
N PHE A 341 5.82 10.57 -16.33
CA PHE A 341 6.46 9.37 -15.83
C PHE A 341 7.16 8.59 -16.96
N LYS A 342 8.47 8.37 -16.79
CA LYS A 342 9.24 7.50 -17.68
C LYS A 342 9.44 6.13 -16.99
N PRO A 343 8.94 5.03 -17.58
CA PRO A 343 9.12 3.69 -17.02
C PRO A 343 10.61 3.36 -16.88
N ARG A 344 10.98 2.85 -15.70
CA ARG A 344 12.34 2.32 -15.48
C ARG A 344 12.46 0.93 -16.07
N THR A 345 13.62 0.61 -16.64
CA THR A 345 13.94 -0.77 -16.98
C THR A 345 14.18 -1.56 -15.71
N PRO A 346 13.49 -2.68 -15.47
CA PRO A 346 13.73 -3.51 -14.30
C PRO A 346 15.13 -4.12 -14.32
N ARG A 347 15.63 -4.48 -13.15
CA ARG A 347 16.81 -5.34 -13.04
C ARG A 347 16.36 -6.78 -13.20
N TYR A 348 16.65 -7.36 -14.36
CA TYR A 348 16.23 -8.74 -14.69
C TYR A 348 17.11 -9.80 -14.01
N ASN A 349 18.37 -9.49 -13.76
CA ASN A 349 19.33 -10.38 -13.12
C ASN A 349 19.89 -9.72 -11.86
N ARG A 350 20.19 -10.53 -10.85
CA ARG A 350 20.99 -10.15 -9.68
C ARG A 350 22.46 -10.22 -9.99
#